data_7c7a5e32d753ad87f98b5b11e55ca3f5
#
_entry.id   7c7a5e32d753ad87f98b5b11e55ca3f5
#
_cell.length_a   1.000
_cell.length_b   1.000
_cell.length_c   1.000
_cell.angle_alpha   90.00
_cell.angle_beta   90.00
_cell.angle_gamma   90.00
#
_symmetry.space_group_name_H-M   'P 1'
#
loop_
_entity.id
_entity.type
_entity.pdbx_description
1 polymer ?
#
loop_
_entity_poly.entity_id
_entity_poly.type
_entity_poly.pdbx_seq_one_letter_code
_entity_poly.pdbx_strand_id
1 'polypeptide(L)'
;LPPMAQGKDKACFAVTEPNTGLNTTQLKTRAVRKGDRYVVNGQKVWISTAQVANKILLLARTTPLDEVKRPTEGLSLFYTDFDRSRITVREIDKMGRKIVDSNELFFVDFEVPVDDRIGEEGKGFEYILHGMNPERVLIAAEAVGLGKLALSRATAYAKDRVVFNRPIGQNQAIQHPLAENWMELEAAWLMVLSAASQYDKGLPCGAAANAAKYLAGEAGYKACQQAVMTHGG
;
A
#
# COMPACT_ATOMS: atom_id res chain seq x y z
N LEU A 1 15.68 -6.02 -11.62
CA LEU A 1 14.29 -6.38 -11.98
C LEU A 1 14.12 -7.79 -12.58
N PRO A 2 15.01 -8.33 -13.47
CA PRO A 2 14.82 -9.68 -14.02
C PRO A 2 14.70 -10.80 -12.97
N PRO A 3 15.48 -10.83 -11.86
CA PRO A 3 15.30 -11.85 -10.82
C PRO A 3 13.93 -11.77 -10.11
N MET A 4 13.39 -10.57 -9.91
CA MET A 4 12.02 -10.40 -9.35
C MET A 4 10.97 -10.95 -10.30
N ALA A 5 11.07 -10.64 -11.62
CA ALA A 5 10.14 -11.15 -12.62
C ALA A 5 10.19 -12.68 -12.75
N GLN A 6 11.34 -13.29 -12.45
CA GLN A 6 11.54 -14.75 -12.42
C GLN A 6 11.13 -15.38 -11.08
N GLY A 7 10.68 -14.60 -10.10
CA GLY A 7 10.34 -15.07 -8.76
C GLY A 7 11.53 -15.47 -7.88
N LYS A 8 12.76 -15.18 -8.32
CA LYS A 8 13.99 -15.47 -7.55
C LYS A 8 14.17 -14.48 -6.40
N ASP A 9 13.91 -13.19 -6.67
CA ASP A 9 13.94 -12.15 -5.65
C ASP A 9 12.53 -11.85 -5.17
N LYS A 10 12.37 -11.87 -3.85
CA LYS A 10 11.19 -11.43 -3.12
C LYS A 10 11.58 -10.21 -2.31
N ALA A 11 11.03 -9.06 -2.64
CA ALA A 11 11.35 -7.80 -1.98
C ALA A 11 10.24 -7.34 -1.04
N CYS A 12 10.63 -6.79 0.10
CA CYS A 12 9.72 -6.03 0.95
C CYS A 12 9.98 -4.52 0.80
N PHE A 13 8.93 -3.72 1.06
CA PHE A 13 8.95 -2.25 0.93
C PHE A 13 8.96 -1.63 2.33
N ALA A 14 10.06 -0.99 2.72
CA ALA A 14 10.31 -0.54 4.08
C ALA A 14 10.42 0.99 4.16
N VAL A 15 9.27 1.65 4.32
CA VAL A 15 9.15 3.12 4.42
C VAL A 15 8.57 3.53 5.76
N THR A 16 7.36 3.06 6.10
CA THR A 16 6.60 3.50 7.27
C THR A 16 7.32 3.20 8.59
N GLU A 17 7.24 4.13 9.53
CA GLU A 17 7.75 3.98 10.90
C GLU A 17 6.61 4.15 11.92
N PRO A 18 6.75 3.70 13.18
CA PRO A 18 5.67 3.77 14.17
C PRO A 18 5.10 5.18 14.38
N ASN A 19 5.95 6.21 14.27
CA ASN A 19 5.55 7.60 14.49
C ASN A 19 5.42 8.43 13.21
N THR A 20 5.56 7.80 12.03
CA THR A 20 5.58 8.49 10.72
C THR A 20 4.77 7.73 9.67
N GLY A 21 3.50 7.47 9.95
CA GLY A 21 2.59 6.79 9.02
C GLY A 21 2.18 7.65 7.82
N LEU A 22 1.87 8.92 8.04
CA LEU A 22 1.42 9.85 7.00
C LEU A 22 2.54 10.77 6.52
N ASN A 23 3.24 11.41 7.46
CA ASN A 23 4.33 12.34 7.13
C ASN A 23 5.66 11.59 7.03
N THR A 24 5.89 10.91 5.91
CA THR A 24 7.12 10.14 5.65
C THR A 24 8.39 10.98 5.66
N THR A 25 8.29 12.32 5.54
CA THR A 25 9.46 13.20 5.62
C THR A 25 10.04 13.30 7.04
N GLN A 26 9.34 12.78 8.06
CA GLN A 26 9.79 12.76 9.46
C GLN A 26 10.43 11.42 9.87
N LEU A 27 10.83 10.59 8.90
CA LEU A 27 11.50 9.31 9.16
C LEU A 27 12.75 9.49 10.04
N LYS A 28 12.93 8.56 10.97
CA LYS A 28 14.04 8.54 11.94
C LYS A 28 15.06 7.44 11.68
N THR A 29 14.70 6.38 10.94
CA THR A 29 15.66 5.34 10.54
C THR A 29 16.82 6.01 9.81
N ARG A 30 18.00 5.86 10.38
CA ARG A 30 19.21 6.56 9.96
C ARG A 30 20.15 5.63 9.21
N ALA A 31 20.74 6.10 8.11
CA ALA A 31 21.78 5.45 7.34
C ALA A 31 23.02 6.33 7.34
N VAL A 32 24.07 5.95 8.08
CA VAL A 32 25.32 6.71 8.20
C VAL A 32 26.37 6.09 7.30
N ARG A 33 26.93 6.89 6.37
CA ARG A 33 27.98 6.42 5.48
C ARG A 33 29.28 6.16 6.23
N LYS A 34 29.86 4.98 6.06
CA LYS A 34 31.17 4.57 6.57
C LYS A 34 31.95 3.90 5.44
N GLY A 35 32.79 4.69 4.77
CA GLY A 35 33.59 4.21 3.62
C GLY A 35 32.72 3.76 2.44
N ASP A 36 32.76 2.46 2.14
CA ASP A 36 32.07 1.82 1.01
C ASP A 36 30.65 1.32 1.34
N ARG A 37 30.11 1.62 2.54
CA ARG A 37 28.81 1.19 3.01
C ARG A 37 28.08 2.23 3.84
N TYR A 38 26.80 2.01 4.02
CA TYR A 38 25.97 2.69 5.02
C TYR A 38 25.69 1.74 6.18
N VAL A 39 25.73 2.27 7.40
CA VAL A 39 25.29 1.55 8.61
C VAL A 39 23.92 2.08 8.99
N VAL A 40 22.94 1.20 8.97
CA VAL A 40 21.52 1.52 9.19
C VAL A 40 21.09 1.11 10.58
N ASN A 41 20.46 2.03 11.29
CA ASN A 41 19.84 1.81 12.59
C ASN A 41 18.44 2.45 12.61
N GLY A 42 17.45 1.73 13.15
CA GLY A 42 16.09 2.23 13.23
C GLY A 42 15.03 1.14 13.22
N GLN A 43 13.80 1.55 12.91
CA GLN A 43 12.64 0.67 12.94
C GLN A 43 11.68 1.00 11.78
N LYS A 44 11.08 -0.04 11.20
CA LYS A 44 9.99 0.08 10.23
C LYS A 44 8.79 -0.74 10.71
N VAL A 45 7.59 -0.36 10.29
CA VAL A 45 6.35 -1.02 10.69
C VAL A 45 5.39 -1.16 9.50
N TRP A 46 4.50 -2.15 9.56
CA TRP A 46 3.56 -2.51 8.50
C TRP A 46 4.23 -2.99 7.21
N ILE A 47 5.36 -3.66 7.35
CA ILE A 47 6.12 -4.14 6.21
C ILE A 47 5.60 -5.50 5.77
N SER A 48 5.00 -5.54 4.58
CA SER A 48 4.48 -6.77 3.98
C SER A 48 5.60 -7.64 3.42
N THR A 49 5.38 -8.95 3.41
CA THR A 49 6.25 -9.99 2.82
C THR A 49 7.63 -10.15 3.47
N ALA A 50 7.92 -9.46 4.58
CA ALA A 50 9.24 -9.53 5.22
C ALA A 50 9.60 -10.92 5.76
N GLN A 51 8.62 -11.80 6.02
CA GLN A 51 8.88 -13.19 6.44
C GLN A 51 9.64 -14.00 5.37
N VAL A 52 9.40 -13.70 4.10
CA VAL A 52 9.97 -14.46 2.97
C VAL A 52 10.88 -13.63 2.06
N ALA A 53 11.03 -12.33 2.35
CA ALA A 53 11.87 -11.44 1.55
C ALA A 53 13.36 -11.81 1.64
N ASN A 54 14.06 -11.75 0.51
CA ASN A 54 15.51 -11.80 0.40
C ASN A 54 16.11 -10.47 -0.08
N LYS A 55 15.24 -9.51 -0.43
CA LYS A 55 15.61 -8.13 -0.79
C LYS A 55 14.74 -7.13 -0.03
N ILE A 56 15.26 -5.94 0.18
CA ILE A 56 14.53 -4.84 0.83
C ILE A 56 14.70 -3.56 0.03
N LEU A 57 13.58 -2.88 -0.25
CA LEU A 57 13.56 -1.50 -0.71
C LEU A 57 13.38 -0.60 0.52
N LEU A 58 14.44 0.05 0.95
CA LEU A 58 14.51 0.79 2.20
C LEU A 58 14.65 2.30 1.95
N LEU A 59 13.77 3.09 2.53
CA LEU A 59 13.93 4.54 2.64
C LEU A 59 14.47 4.89 4.03
N ALA A 60 15.63 5.53 4.09
CA ALA A 60 16.28 5.92 5.33
C ALA A 60 16.88 7.32 5.23
N ARG A 61 17.13 7.95 6.36
CA ARG A 61 17.70 9.29 6.45
C ARG A 61 19.23 9.24 6.44
N THR A 62 19.83 9.83 5.42
CA THR A 62 21.30 9.96 5.30
C THR A 62 21.83 11.29 5.83
N THR A 63 21.03 12.38 5.73
CA THR A 63 21.34 13.66 6.35
C THR A 63 20.32 13.96 7.46
N PRO A 64 20.71 14.34 8.66
CA PRO A 64 19.82 14.72 9.76
C PRO A 64 18.76 15.75 9.34
N LEU A 65 17.57 15.68 9.95
CA LEU A 65 16.44 16.53 9.57
C LEU A 65 16.70 18.02 9.86
N ASP A 66 17.48 18.31 10.87
CA ASP A 66 17.90 19.66 11.30
C ASP A 66 19.02 20.26 10.43
N GLU A 67 19.64 19.44 9.59
CA GLU A 67 20.69 19.85 8.66
C GLU A 67 20.19 20.11 7.22
N VAL A 68 18.91 19.82 6.92
CA VAL A 68 18.34 20.01 5.58
C VAL A 68 17.45 21.24 5.50
N LYS A 69 17.35 21.85 4.33
CA LYS A 69 16.49 23.03 4.10
C LYS A 69 15.01 22.64 3.99
N ARG A 70 14.72 21.49 3.41
CA ARG A 70 13.38 20.96 3.23
C ARG A 70 13.29 19.55 3.82
N PRO A 71 12.23 19.19 4.53
CA PRO A 71 12.09 17.85 5.13
C PRO A 71 12.14 16.68 4.13
N THR A 72 11.88 16.94 2.85
CA THR A 72 11.98 15.98 1.75
C THR A 72 13.41 15.64 1.34
N GLU A 73 14.37 16.49 1.72
CA GLU A 73 15.78 16.30 1.45
C GLU A 73 16.43 15.40 2.52
N GLY A 74 17.60 14.83 2.20
CA GLY A 74 18.36 14.02 3.15
C GLY A 74 17.83 12.62 3.38
N LEU A 75 16.84 12.17 2.58
CA LEU A 75 16.37 10.79 2.54
C LEU A 75 17.00 10.08 1.36
N SER A 76 17.48 8.86 1.56
CA SER A 76 18.06 8.02 0.49
C SER A 76 17.31 6.70 0.38
N LEU A 77 17.23 6.19 -0.85
CA LEU A 77 16.54 4.96 -1.18
C LEU A 77 17.57 3.87 -1.51
N PHE A 78 17.40 2.69 -0.94
CA PHE A 78 18.28 1.57 -1.10
C PHE A 78 17.51 0.33 -1.55
N TYR A 79 18.09 -0.45 -2.48
CA TYR A 79 17.61 -1.79 -2.82
C TYR A 79 18.73 -2.79 -2.59
N THR A 80 18.64 -3.53 -1.49
CA THR A 80 19.76 -4.34 -0.97
C THR A 80 19.29 -5.72 -0.49
N ASP A 81 20.23 -6.57 -0.16
CA ASP A 81 19.99 -7.87 0.43
C ASP A 81 19.36 -7.75 1.83
N PHE A 82 18.42 -8.65 2.13
CA PHE A 82 17.75 -8.70 3.42
C PHE A 82 18.56 -9.56 4.40
N ASP A 83 19.48 -8.94 5.15
CA ASP A 83 20.32 -9.64 6.13
C ASP A 83 19.57 -9.91 7.44
N ARG A 84 19.11 -11.15 7.61
CA ARG A 84 18.38 -11.58 8.81
C ARG A 84 19.24 -11.63 10.08
N SER A 85 20.56 -11.52 9.99
CA SER A 85 21.43 -11.43 11.17
C SER A 85 21.42 -10.02 11.78
N ARG A 86 21.03 -9.01 10.99
CA ARG A 86 21.02 -7.58 11.38
C ARG A 86 19.62 -6.97 11.38
N ILE A 87 18.64 -7.69 10.83
CA ILE A 87 17.25 -7.24 10.75
C ILE A 87 16.39 -8.22 11.55
N THR A 88 15.90 -7.78 12.70
CA THR A 88 14.90 -8.53 13.46
C THR A 88 13.53 -8.29 12.85
N VAL A 89 12.82 -9.38 12.54
CA VAL A 89 11.47 -9.36 11.97
C VAL A 89 10.48 -9.84 13.03
N ARG A 90 9.45 -9.03 13.31
CA ARG A 90 8.36 -9.40 14.20
C ARG A 90 7.03 -9.28 13.46
N GLU A 91 6.29 -10.37 13.37
CA GLU A 91 4.97 -10.38 12.75
C GLU A 91 3.96 -9.59 13.58
N ILE A 92 3.09 -8.84 12.89
CA ILE A 92 1.97 -8.10 13.46
C ILE A 92 0.70 -8.92 13.21
N ASP A 93 0.01 -9.34 14.28
CA ASP A 93 -1.31 -9.95 14.14
C ASP A 93 -2.33 -8.89 13.69
N LYS A 94 -3.19 -9.25 12.73
CA LYS A 94 -4.15 -8.33 12.13
C LYS A 94 -5.44 -9.03 11.74
N MET A 95 -6.53 -8.31 11.74
CA MET A 95 -7.86 -8.83 11.46
C MET A 95 -8.06 -9.22 9.99
N GLY A 96 -7.53 -8.49 9.03
CA GLY A 96 -7.71 -8.72 7.59
C GLY A 96 -6.41 -9.06 6.86
N ARG A 97 -6.52 -9.44 5.57
CA ARG A 97 -5.38 -9.73 4.68
C ARG A 97 -4.35 -10.70 5.29
N LYS A 98 -4.80 -11.74 5.98
CA LYS A 98 -3.92 -12.73 6.64
C LYS A 98 -3.11 -13.58 5.65
N ILE A 99 -3.46 -13.55 4.36
CA ILE A 99 -2.70 -14.21 3.30
C ILE A 99 -1.33 -13.55 3.04
N VAL A 100 -1.18 -12.29 3.42
CA VAL A 100 0.09 -11.54 3.35
C VAL A 100 0.45 -11.11 4.77
N ASP A 101 1.65 -11.47 5.21
CA ASP A 101 2.21 -11.04 6.50
C ASP A 101 2.38 -9.50 6.56
N SER A 102 2.35 -8.96 7.76
CA SER A 102 2.76 -7.58 8.05
C SER A 102 3.68 -7.58 9.24
N ASN A 103 4.76 -6.80 9.20
CA ASN A 103 5.85 -6.94 10.16
C ASN A 103 6.34 -5.60 10.67
N GLU A 104 6.91 -5.64 11.87
CA GLU A 104 7.89 -4.69 12.35
C GLU A 104 9.29 -5.17 11.97
N LEU A 105 10.15 -4.25 11.54
CA LEU A 105 11.56 -4.50 11.29
C LEU A 105 12.39 -3.62 12.19
N PHE A 106 13.38 -4.23 12.85
CA PHE A 106 14.36 -3.52 13.68
C PHE A 106 15.74 -3.71 13.06
N PHE A 107 16.41 -2.61 12.78
CA PHE A 107 17.74 -2.58 12.18
C PHE A 107 18.77 -2.25 13.27
N VAL A 108 19.76 -3.12 13.43
CA VAL A 108 20.89 -2.92 14.36
C VAL A 108 22.17 -3.10 13.59
N ASP A 109 22.86 -1.97 13.34
CA ASP A 109 24.09 -1.92 12.55
C ASP A 109 24.00 -2.70 11.23
N PHE A 110 22.85 -2.56 10.55
CA PHE A 110 22.60 -3.19 9.26
C PHE A 110 23.44 -2.50 8.18
N GLU A 111 24.33 -3.25 7.56
CA GLU A 111 25.26 -2.74 6.55
C GLU A 111 24.65 -2.82 5.15
N VAL A 112 24.67 -1.70 4.43
CA VAL A 112 24.18 -1.57 3.05
C VAL A 112 25.31 -1.05 2.17
N PRO A 113 25.72 -1.78 1.12
CA PRO A 113 26.72 -1.30 0.16
C PRO A 113 26.32 0.04 -0.48
N VAL A 114 27.29 0.92 -0.74
CA VAL A 114 27.02 2.22 -1.39
C VAL A 114 26.39 2.03 -2.77
N ASP A 115 26.76 0.99 -3.49
CA ASP A 115 26.25 0.67 -4.83
C ASP A 115 24.79 0.21 -4.84
N ASP A 116 24.24 -0.20 -3.69
CA ASP A 116 22.84 -0.57 -3.54
C ASP A 116 21.92 0.66 -3.33
N ARG A 117 22.48 1.87 -3.28
CA ARG A 117 21.71 3.11 -3.25
C ARG A 117 21.12 3.41 -4.63
N ILE A 118 19.83 3.72 -4.66
CA ILE A 118 19.14 4.16 -5.88
C ILE A 118 19.32 5.66 -6.05
N GLY A 119 19.95 6.07 -7.15
CA GLY A 119 20.14 7.45 -7.54
C GLY A 119 21.06 8.26 -6.60
N GLU A 120 20.82 9.55 -6.47
CA GLU A 120 21.64 10.47 -5.67
C GLU A 120 21.30 10.39 -4.18
N GLU A 121 22.32 10.51 -3.34
CA GLU A 121 22.16 10.61 -1.88
C GLU A 121 21.31 11.83 -1.52
N GLY A 122 20.38 11.64 -0.60
CA GLY A 122 19.50 12.70 -0.12
C GLY A 122 18.26 12.97 -1.00
N LYS A 123 18.14 12.33 -2.18
CA LYS A 123 16.99 12.47 -3.11
C LYS A 123 16.02 11.28 -3.11
N GLY A 124 16.19 10.35 -2.19
CA GLY A 124 15.36 9.12 -2.13
C GLY A 124 13.87 9.36 -2.01
N PHE A 125 13.43 10.48 -1.40
CA PHE A 125 12.01 10.83 -1.33
C PHE A 125 11.42 11.14 -2.72
N GLU A 126 12.18 11.80 -3.58
CA GLU A 126 11.77 12.05 -4.97
C GLU A 126 11.59 10.74 -5.73
N TYR A 127 12.56 9.82 -5.59
CA TYR A 127 12.53 8.53 -6.28
C TYR A 127 11.37 7.64 -5.81
N ILE A 128 11.08 7.59 -4.50
CA ILE A 128 9.98 6.78 -3.99
C ILE A 128 8.61 7.25 -4.48
N LEU A 129 8.45 8.57 -4.72
CA LEU A 129 7.20 9.14 -5.23
C LEU A 129 6.83 8.62 -6.62
N HIS A 130 7.81 8.24 -7.46
CA HIS A 130 7.54 7.63 -8.75
C HIS A 130 6.77 6.31 -8.63
N GLY A 131 6.98 5.55 -7.54
CA GLY A 131 6.25 4.31 -7.27
C GLY A 131 4.88 4.53 -6.60
N MET A 132 4.66 5.66 -5.95
CA MET A 132 3.47 5.88 -5.11
C MET A 132 2.17 6.10 -5.92
N ASN A 133 2.23 6.73 -7.07
CA ASN A 133 1.05 6.95 -7.90
C ASN A 133 0.52 5.65 -8.52
N PRO A 134 1.34 4.80 -9.18
CA PRO A 134 0.86 3.50 -9.65
C PRO A 134 0.38 2.60 -8.50
N GLU A 135 1.03 2.63 -7.33
CA GLU A 135 0.56 1.91 -6.15
C GLU A 135 -0.86 2.35 -5.74
N ARG A 136 -1.11 3.66 -5.66
CA ARG A 136 -2.45 4.19 -5.34
C ARG A 136 -3.51 3.70 -6.34
N VAL A 137 -3.17 3.68 -7.64
CA VAL A 137 -4.06 3.20 -8.70
C VAL A 137 -4.36 1.71 -8.52
N LEU A 138 -3.34 0.88 -8.24
CA LEU A 138 -3.49 -0.56 -8.02
C LEU A 138 -4.36 -0.86 -6.78
N ILE A 139 -4.11 -0.20 -5.65
CA ILE A 139 -4.91 -0.37 -4.44
C ILE A 139 -6.34 0.14 -4.62
N ALA A 140 -6.55 1.19 -5.42
CA ALA A 140 -7.89 1.63 -5.79
C ALA A 140 -8.63 0.56 -6.63
N ALA A 141 -7.96 -0.04 -7.61
CA ALA A 141 -8.53 -1.14 -8.40
C ALA A 141 -8.88 -2.37 -7.53
N GLU A 142 -8.01 -2.72 -6.55
CA GLU A 142 -8.28 -3.79 -5.58
C GLU A 142 -9.54 -3.49 -4.76
N ALA A 143 -9.68 -2.26 -4.25
CA ALA A 143 -10.85 -1.86 -3.45
C ALA A 143 -12.16 -1.93 -4.25
N VAL A 144 -12.15 -1.47 -5.50
CA VAL A 144 -13.31 -1.59 -6.41
C VAL A 144 -13.64 -3.06 -6.68
N GLY A 145 -12.62 -3.88 -6.97
CA GLY A 145 -12.81 -5.32 -7.24
C GLY A 145 -13.43 -6.04 -6.05
N LEU A 146 -12.95 -5.76 -4.83
CA LEU A 146 -13.49 -6.32 -3.60
C LEU A 146 -14.94 -5.87 -3.35
N GLY A 147 -15.23 -4.58 -3.54
CA GLY A 147 -16.59 -4.04 -3.43
C GLY A 147 -17.56 -4.67 -4.43
N LYS A 148 -17.15 -4.83 -5.69
CA LYS A 148 -17.95 -5.50 -6.73
C LYS A 148 -18.25 -6.98 -6.38
N LEU A 149 -17.26 -7.69 -5.85
CA LEU A 149 -17.47 -9.07 -5.39
C LEU A 149 -18.45 -9.15 -4.23
N ALA A 150 -18.32 -8.29 -3.23
CA ALA A 150 -19.22 -8.22 -2.08
C ALA A 150 -20.66 -7.92 -2.54
N LEU A 151 -20.83 -6.92 -3.42
CA LEU A 151 -22.12 -6.53 -3.97
C LEU A 151 -22.76 -7.65 -4.79
N SER A 152 -21.99 -8.37 -5.61
CA SER A 152 -22.47 -9.53 -6.37
C SER A 152 -23.03 -10.62 -5.46
N ARG A 153 -22.30 -10.96 -4.38
CA ARG A 153 -22.73 -11.94 -3.39
C ARG A 153 -24.00 -11.50 -2.65
N ALA A 154 -24.07 -10.24 -2.23
CA ALA A 154 -25.25 -9.67 -1.57
C ALA A 154 -26.47 -9.70 -2.48
N THR A 155 -26.30 -9.37 -3.76
CA THR A 155 -27.37 -9.38 -4.76
C THR A 155 -27.90 -10.80 -5.01
N ALA A 156 -26.99 -11.79 -5.11
CA ALA A 156 -27.38 -13.19 -5.25
C ALA A 156 -28.19 -13.66 -4.03
N TYR A 157 -27.67 -13.41 -2.83
CA TYR A 157 -28.39 -13.75 -1.59
C TYR A 157 -29.76 -13.07 -1.50
N ALA A 158 -29.87 -11.80 -1.88
CA ALA A 158 -31.12 -11.06 -1.85
C ALA A 158 -32.20 -11.63 -2.82
N LYS A 159 -31.79 -12.28 -3.92
CA LYS A 159 -32.66 -12.97 -4.85
C LYS A 159 -33.18 -14.29 -4.30
N ASP A 160 -32.34 -15.00 -3.53
CA ASP A 160 -32.64 -16.36 -3.06
C ASP A 160 -33.27 -16.39 -1.68
N ARG A 161 -32.92 -15.46 -0.80
CA ARG A 161 -33.42 -15.41 0.57
C ARG A 161 -34.91 -15.00 0.61
N VAL A 162 -35.78 -15.90 1.04
CA VAL A 162 -37.21 -15.65 1.18
C VAL A 162 -37.57 -15.33 2.63
N VAL A 163 -38.28 -14.21 2.84
CA VAL A 163 -38.85 -13.79 4.12
C VAL A 163 -40.23 -13.19 3.80
N PHE A 164 -41.25 -13.49 4.61
CA PHE A 164 -42.64 -13.11 4.34
C PHE A 164 -43.13 -13.53 2.93
N ASN A 165 -42.81 -14.77 2.54
CA ASN A 165 -43.19 -15.40 1.28
C ASN A 165 -42.73 -14.74 -0.01
N ARG A 166 -41.67 -13.91 0.06
CA ARG A 166 -41.03 -13.29 -1.10
C ARG A 166 -39.52 -13.10 -0.90
N PRO A 167 -38.71 -13.05 -1.98
CA PRO A 167 -37.33 -12.71 -1.91
C PRO A 167 -37.09 -11.33 -1.24
N ILE A 168 -36.12 -11.24 -0.37
CA ILE A 168 -35.79 -9.94 0.32
C ILE A 168 -35.42 -8.86 -0.68
N GLY A 169 -34.83 -9.21 -1.82
CA GLY A 169 -34.50 -8.32 -2.92
C GLY A 169 -35.69 -7.60 -3.55
N GLN A 170 -36.92 -7.97 -3.24
CA GLN A 170 -38.12 -7.22 -3.66
C GLN A 170 -38.44 -6.02 -2.77
N ASN A 171 -37.72 -5.83 -1.67
CA ASN A 171 -37.89 -4.68 -0.79
C ASN A 171 -36.98 -3.52 -1.21
N GLN A 172 -37.53 -2.32 -1.33
CA GLN A 172 -36.77 -1.10 -1.70
C GLN A 172 -35.65 -0.80 -0.72
N ALA A 173 -35.81 -1.13 0.58
CA ALA A 173 -34.76 -1.00 1.59
C ALA A 173 -33.49 -1.85 1.30
N ILE A 174 -33.63 -2.89 0.47
CA ILE A 174 -32.51 -3.72 -0.02
C ILE A 174 -32.04 -3.23 -1.40
N GLN A 175 -33.00 -2.91 -2.29
CA GLN A 175 -32.69 -2.55 -3.69
C GLN A 175 -31.91 -1.23 -3.79
N HIS A 176 -32.37 -0.19 -3.12
CA HIS A 176 -31.80 1.15 -3.26
C HIS A 176 -30.33 1.19 -2.77
N PRO A 177 -29.97 0.69 -1.58
CA PRO A 177 -28.56 0.69 -1.16
C PRO A 177 -27.66 -0.16 -2.08
N LEU A 178 -28.13 -1.30 -2.60
CA LEU A 178 -27.35 -2.10 -3.54
C LEU A 178 -27.13 -1.35 -4.86
N ALA A 179 -28.15 -0.65 -5.37
CA ALA A 179 -28.03 0.15 -6.59
C ALA A 179 -27.10 1.36 -6.40
N GLU A 180 -27.19 2.06 -5.26
CA GLU A 180 -26.31 3.18 -4.91
C GLU A 180 -24.86 2.72 -4.85
N ASN A 181 -24.56 1.64 -4.14
CA ASN A 181 -23.21 1.09 -4.05
C ASN A 181 -22.67 0.67 -5.43
N TRP A 182 -23.50 0.15 -6.31
CA TRP A 182 -23.09 -0.17 -7.68
C TRP A 182 -22.68 1.09 -8.44
N MET A 183 -23.47 2.16 -8.37
CA MET A 183 -23.14 3.44 -9.03
C MET A 183 -21.85 4.05 -8.50
N GLU A 184 -21.64 4.05 -7.19
CA GLU A 184 -20.43 4.55 -6.56
C GLU A 184 -19.18 3.75 -6.99
N LEU A 185 -19.29 2.41 -7.05
CA LEU A 185 -18.20 1.54 -7.52
C LEU A 185 -17.86 1.78 -9.00
N GLU A 186 -18.86 1.96 -9.87
CA GLU A 186 -18.64 2.27 -11.28
C GLU A 186 -17.98 3.65 -11.47
N ALA A 187 -18.41 4.66 -10.72
CA ALA A 187 -17.79 5.99 -10.76
C ALA A 187 -16.33 5.94 -10.27
N ALA A 188 -16.07 5.21 -9.19
CA ALA A 188 -14.70 5.00 -8.69
C ALA A 188 -13.83 4.25 -9.72
N TRP A 189 -14.39 3.25 -10.40
CA TRP A 189 -13.70 2.51 -11.44
C TRP A 189 -13.29 3.38 -12.62
N LEU A 190 -14.17 4.26 -13.09
CA LEU A 190 -13.85 5.22 -14.16
C LEU A 190 -12.69 6.16 -13.75
N MET A 191 -12.64 6.57 -12.49
CA MET A 191 -11.52 7.38 -11.97
C MET A 191 -10.22 6.57 -11.92
N VAL A 192 -10.26 5.28 -11.56
CA VAL A 192 -9.11 4.38 -11.60
C VAL A 192 -8.55 4.28 -13.02
N LEU A 193 -9.42 4.03 -14.00
CA LEU A 193 -9.03 3.96 -15.42
C LEU A 193 -8.45 5.28 -15.95
N SER A 194 -9.03 6.41 -15.53
CA SER A 194 -8.50 7.74 -15.88
C SER A 194 -7.09 7.95 -15.33
N ALA A 195 -6.86 7.61 -14.05
CA ALA A 195 -5.55 7.73 -13.41
C ALA A 195 -4.51 6.81 -14.06
N ALA A 196 -4.87 5.56 -14.36
CA ALA A 196 -4.02 4.59 -15.04
C ALA A 196 -3.64 5.08 -16.45
N SER A 197 -4.61 5.57 -17.23
CA SER A 197 -4.37 6.10 -18.58
C SER A 197 -3.45 7.34 -18.58
N GLN A 198 -3.55 8.21 -17.57
CA GLN A 198 -2.65 9.35 -17.44
C GLN A 198 -1.22 8.87 -17.13
N TYR A 199 -1.07 7.90 -16.23
CA TYR A 199 0.22 7.31 -15.89
C TYR A 199 0.88 6.67 -17.12
N ASP A 200 0.16 5.83 -17.86
CA ASP A 200 0.66 5.14 -19.05
C ASP A 200 1.10 6.13 -20.17
N LYS A 201 0.48 7.29 -20.23
CA LYS A 201 0.83 8.37 -21.17
C LYS A 201 1.96 9.28 -20.67
N GLY A 202 2.53 9.01 -19.49
CA GLY A 202 3.55 9.87 -18.88
C GLY A 202 3.05 11.26 -18.45
N LEU A 203 1.73 11.42 -18.28
CA LEU A 203 1.11 12.68 -17.84
C LEU A 203 1.13 12.81 -16.31
N PRO A 204 1.06 14.04 -15.77
CA PRO A 204 0.92 14.24 -14.32
C PRO A 204 -0.38 13.60 -13.80
N CYS A 205 -0.28 12.45 -13.13
CA CYS A 205 -1.43 11.65 -12.67
C CYS A 205 -1.71 11.76 -11.17
N GLY A 206 -0.94 12.53 -10.40
CA GLY A 206 -1.02 12.55 -8.93
C GLY A 206 -2.41 12.91 -8.38
N ALA A 207 -3.07 13.91 -8.95
CA ALA A 207 -4.43 14.30 -8.56
C ALA A 207 -5.45 13.18 -8.84
N ALA A 208 -5.39 12.59 -10.04
CA ALA A 208 -6.28 11.50 -10.43
C ALA A 208 -6.03 10.23 -9.60
N ALA A 209 -4.77 9.88 -9.32
CA ALA A 209 -4.41 8.74 -8.47
C ALA A 209 -4.91 8.91 -7.02
N ASN A 210 -4.80 10.11 -6.45
CA ASN A 210 -5.35 10.41 -5.13
C ASN A 210 -6.88 10.32 -5.10
N ALA A 211 -7.55 10.91 -6.10
CA ALA A 211 -9.01 10.86 -6.22
C ALA A 211 -9.50 9.41 -6.39
N ALA A 212 -8.86 8.63 -7.26
CA ALA A 212 -9.18 7.23 -7.46
C ALA A 212 -9.05 6.42 -6.15
N LYS A 213 -7.93 6.61 -5.42
CA LYS A 213 -7.70 5.89 -4.16
C LYS A 213 -8.73 6.22 -3.08
N TYR A 214 -9.09 7.50 -2.96
CA TYR A 214 -10.11 7.95 -2.03
C TYR A 214 -11.50 7.38 -2.37
N LEU A 215 -11.98 7.62 -3.58
CA LEU A 215 -13.30 7.19 -4.04
C LEU A 215 -13.45 5.66 -3.98
N ALA A 216 -12.44 4.93 -4.43
CA ALA A 216 -12.46 3.47 -4.40
C ALA A 216 -12.46 2.90 -2.97
N GLY A 217 -11.72 3.53 -2.05
CA GLY A 217 -11.72 3.14 -0.64
C GLY A 217 -13.08 3.32 0.01
N GLU A 218 -13.73 4.46 -0.20
CA GLU A 218 -15.07 4.76 0.32
C GLU A 218 -16.13 3.83 -0.28
N ALA A 219 -16.17 3.72 -1.62
CA ALA A 219 -17.16 2.89 -2.30
C ALA A 219 -17.01 1.40 -1.98
N GLY A 220 -15.76 0.91 -1.96
CA GLY A 220 -15.46 -0.48 -1.60
C GLY A 220 -15.86 -0.83 -0.17
N TYR A 221 -15.56 0.05 0.79
CA TYR A 221 -15.96 -0.12 2.19
C TYR A 221 -17.48 -0.15 2.34
N LYS A 222 -18.21 0.82 1.78
CA LYS A 222 -19.67 0.89 1.81
C LYS A 222 -20.30 -0.37 1.21
N ALA A 223 -19.80 -0.82 0.06
CA ALA A 223 -20.33 -2.03 -0.59
C ALA A 223 -20.13 -3.29 0.26
N CYS A 224 -18.97 -3.45 0.90
CA CYS A 224 -18.71 -4.55 1.83
C CYS A 224 -19.64 -4.49 3.05
N GLN A 225 -19.83 -3.32 3.64
CA GLN A 225 -20.71 -3.12 4.77
C GLN A 225 -22.17 -3.40 4.39
N GLN A 226 -22.63 -2.90 3.22
CA GLN A 226 -23.98 -3.19 2.72
C GLN A 226 -24.19 -4.68 2.44
N ALA A 227 -23.16 -5.38 1.99
CA ALA A 227 -23.23 -6.83 1.82
C ALA A 227 -23.47 -7.55 3.15
N VAL A 228 -22.76 -7.18 4.21
CA VAL A 228 -22.98 -7.72 5.56
C VAL A 228 -24.42 -7.45 6.02
N MET A 229 -24.89 -6.21 5.91
CA MET A 229 -26.26 -5.82 6.27
C MET A 229 -27.31 -6.59 5.46
N THR A 230 -27.08 -6.83 4.17
CA THR A 230 -28.00 -7.59 3.32
C THR A 230 -28.10 -9.06 3.77
N HIS A 231 -27.02 -9.64 4.32
CA HIS A 231 -27.03 -11.00 4.89
C HIS A 231 -27.61 -11.07 6.30
N GLY A 232 -27.94 -9.95 6.93
CA GLY A 232 -28.56 -9.88 8.26
C GLY A 232 -27.56 -9.79 9.42
N GLY A 233 -26.33 -9.34 9.15
CA GLY A 233 -25.26 -9.14 10.14
C GLY A 233 -25.03 -7.70 10.51
#